data_74b411dcfd739bfd8de2c517cc14eb16
#
_entry.id   74b411dcfd739bfd8de2c517cc14eb16
#
_cell.length_a   1.000
_cell.length_b   1.000
_cell.length_c   1.000
_cell.angle_alpha   90.00
_cell.angle_beta   90.00
_cell.angle_gamma   90.00
#
_symmetry.space_group_name_H-M   'P 1'
#
loop_
_entity.id
_entity.type
_entity.pdbx_description
1 polymer ?
#
loop_
_entity_poly.entity_id
_entity_poly.type
_entity_poly.pdbx_seq_one_letter_code
_entity_poly.pdbx_strand_id
1 'polypeptide(L)'
;LYHLNGSLKQRATGERLHKLISTHPNGYMTPQEFWELVVTCLCLRGNFYAYKVKAFGEVAELLPVDPGSVVPKLNSSWEPVYQVTFPDGSTDVLSQEDIWHVRTLTLDGLVGLNPIAYAREAISLAAATEEHGARLFSNGAVTSGV
;
A
#
# COMPACT_ATOMS: atom_id res chain seq x y z
N LEU A 1 10.87 -13.29 -12.30
CA LEU A 1 11.43 -12.69 -13.51
C LEU A 1 11.90 -13.77 -14.47
N TYR A 2 11.58 -13.61 -15.76
CA TYR A 2 11.94 -14.53 -16.83
C TYR A 2 12.44 -13.75 -18.04
N HIS A 3 13.47 -14.26 -18.72
CA HIS A 3 13.84 -13.83 -20.05
C HIS A 3 13.11 -14.64 -21.11
N LEU A 4 12.70 -14.00 -22.19
CA LEU A 4 12.22 -14.66 -23.40
C LEU A 4 13.41 -14.87 -24.33
N ASN A 5 13.83 -16.13 -24.50
CA ASN A 5 14.81 -16.51 -25.50
C ASN A 5 14.07 -17.32 -26.59
N GLY A 6 13.60 -16.62 -27.62
CA GLY A 6 12.66 -17.17 -28.60
C GLY A 6 11.33 -17.51 -27.95
N SER A 7 10.87 -18.77 -28.05
CA SER A 7 9.65 -19.27 -27.42
C SER A 7 9.84 -19.82 -25.99
N LEU A 8 11.08 -19.90 -25.51
CA LEU A 8 11.42 -20.48 -24.20
C LEU A 8 11.50 -19.41 -23.12
N LYS A 9 10.77 -19.63 -22.01
CA LYS A 9 10.87 -18.83 -20.79
C LYS A 9 12.02 -19.33 -19.93
N GLN A 10 13.06 -18.53 -19.78
CA GLN A 10 14.21 -18.84 -18.94
C GLN A 10 14.18 -17.97 -17.67
N ARG A 11 14.38 -18.56 -16.49
CA ARG A 11 14.42 -17.79 -15.22
C ARG A 11 15.58 -16.80 -15.25
N ALA A 12 15.30 -15.54 -14.97
CA ALA A 12 16.28 -14.46 -14.92
C ALA A 12 17.01 -14.41 -13.56
N THR A 13 17.55 -15.55 -13.11
CA THR A 13 18.18 -15.68 -11.78
C THR A 13 19.48 -14.90 -11.63
N GLY A 14 20.15 -14.60 -12.75
CA GLY A 14 21.39 -13.82 -12.76
C GLY A 14 21.19 -12.32 -12.65
N GLU A 15 19.96 -11.83 -12.85
CA GLU A 15 19.70 -10.40 -12.82
C GLU A 15 19.67 -9.82 -11.40
N ARG A 16 20.21 -8.60 -11.29
CA ARG A 16 20.29 -7.87 -10.03
C ARG A 16 18.91 -7.64 -9.39
N LEU A 17 17.90 -7.32 -10.20
CA LEU A 17 16.53 -7.17 -9.73
C LEU A 17 15.98 -8.48 -9.15
N HIS A 18 16.28 -9.63 -9.75
CA HIS A 18 15.89 -10.93 -9.20
C HIS A 18 16.54 -11.15 -7.82
N LYS A 19 17.85 -10.86 -7.70
CA LYS A 19 18.57 -10.98 -6.42
C LYS A 19 17.98 -10.06 -5.35
N LEU A 20 17.71 -8.81 -5.71
CA LEU A 20 17.11 -7.81 -4.82
C LEU A 20 15.78 -8.29 -4.20
N ILE A 21 14.86 -8.81 -5.01
CA ILE A 21 13.52 -9.20 -4.54
C ILE A 21 13.42 -10.63 -4.01
N SER A 22 14.39 -11.51 -4.32
CA SER A 22 14.33 -12.94 -3.99
C SER A 22 15.44 -13.41 -3.04
N THR A 23 16.46 -12.61 -2.80
CA THR A 23 17.62 -13.03 -2.00
C THR A 23 17.98 -12.02 -0.91
N HIS A 24 18.14 -10.75 -1.26
CA HIS A 24 18.55 -9.69 -0.34
C HIS A 24 17.82 -8.38 -0.67
N PRO A 25 16.61 -8.15 -0.12
CA PRO A 25 15.88 -6.90 -0.32
C PRO A 25 16.56 -5.71 0.37
N ASN A 26 17.18 -5.95 1.54
CA ASN A 26 17.97 -4.99 2.32
C ASN A 26 18.91 -5.73 3.29
N GLY A 27 19.68 -4.96 4.07
CA GLY A 27 20.71 -5.51 4.97
C GLY A 27 20.21 -6.15 6.25
N TYR A 28 18.88 -6.09 6.57
CA TYR A 28 18.35 -6.57 7.85
C TYR A 28 17.12 -7.48 7.75
N MET A 29 16.53 -7.64 6.56
CA MET A 29 15.36 -8.50 6.34
C MET A 29 15.68 -9.64 5.39
N THR A 30 15.12 -10.80 5.67
CA THR A 30 15.04 -11.89 4.70
C THR A 30 14.01 -11.54 3.61
N PRO A 31 14.07 -12.15 2.43
CA PRO A 31 13.05 -11.95 1.40
C PRO A 31 11.64 -12.30 1.86
N GLN A 32 11.51 -13.34 2.69
CA GLN A 32 10.22 -13.76 3.23
C GLN A 32 9.63 -12.66 4.12
N GLU A 33 10.37 -12.16 5.10
CA GLU A 33 9.93 -11.08 6.00
C GLU A 33 9.57 -9.82 5.23
N PHE A 34 10.36 -9.49 4.20
CA PHE A 34 10.08 -8.34 3.34
C PHE A 34 8.72 -8.49 2.64
N TRP A 35 8.45 -9.64 2.02
CA TRP A 35 7.19 -9.87 1.32
C TRP A 35 6.00 -10.01 2.27
N GLU A 36 6.18 -10.59 3.45
CA GLU A 36 5.17 -10.61 4.52
C GLU A 36 4.80 -9.18 4.95
N LEU A 37 5.79 -8.30 5.10
CA LEU A 37 5.56 -6.89 5.40
C LEU A 37 4.82 -6.18 4.26
N VAL A 38 5.20 -6.41 3.00
CA VAL A 38 4.48 -5.87 1.82
C VAL A 38 3.01 -6.25 1.87
N VAL A 39 2.71 -7.56 2.03
CA VAL A 39 1.33 -8.05 2.07
C VAL A 39 0.58 -7.49 3.27
N THR A 40 1.20 -7.45 4.44
CA THR A 40 0.61 -6.89 5.67
C THR A 40 0.23 -5.42 5.49
N CYS A 41 1.11 -4.60 4.94
CA CYS A 41 0.83 -3.19 4.65
C CYS A 41 -0.31 -3.02 3.64
N LEU A 42 -0.34 -3.85 2.59
CA LEU A 42 -1.42 -3.82 1.61
C LEU A 42 -2.77 -4.21 2.22
N CYS A 43 -2.80 -5.25 3.05
CA CYS A 43 -4.03 -5.71 3.70
C CYS A 43 -4.55 -4.73 4.76
N LEU A 44 -3.65 -4.09 5.53
CA LEU A 44 -4.05 -3.22 6.64
C LEU A 44 -4.19 -1.74 6.25
N ARG A 45 -3.36 -1.26 5.33
CA ARG A 45 -3.25 0.16 4.97
C ARG A 45 -3.59 0.45 3.51
N GLY A 46 -3.62 -0.58 2.66
CA GLY A 46 -3.86 -0.45 1.23
C GLY A 46 -2.64 0.04 0.42
N ASN A 47 -1.55 0.39 1.09
CA ASN A 47 -0.34 0.93 0.48
C ASN A 47 0.90 0.36 1.16
N PHE A 48 1.95 0.14 0.37
CA PHE A 48 3.29 -0.18 0.85
C PHE A 48 4.29 0.73 0.15
N TYR A 49 5.26 1.22 0.90
CA TYR A 49 6.33 2.08 0.40
C TYR A 49 7.69 1.51 0.79
N ALA A 50 8.65 1.62 -0.13
CA ALA A 50 10.04 1.36 0.16
C ALA A 50 10.93 2.42 -0.50
N TYR A 51 11.89 2.93 0.24
CA TYR A 51 12.93 3.80 -0.28
C TYR A 51 13.93 2.97 -1.09
N LYS A 52 14.27 3.43 -2.29
CA LYS A 52 15.22 2.80 -3.19
C LYS A 52 16.62 3.34 -2.92
N VAL A 53 17.42 2.60 -2.19
CA VAL A 53 18.84 2.92 -2.06
C VAL A 53 19.55 2.59 -3.37
N LYS A 54 20.16 3.61 -3.98
CA LYS A 54 20.85 3.47 -5.26
C LYS A 54 22.37 3.37 -5.06
N ALA A 55 23.00 2.43 -5.73
CA ALA A 55 24.46 2.30 -5.82
C ALA A 55 24.84 2.12 -7.29
N PHE A 56 25.78 2.92 -7.76
CA PHE A 56 26.23 2.91 -9.18
C PHE A 56 25.10 3.08 -10.21
N GLY A 57 24.10 3.91 -9.89
CA GLY A 57 22.96 4.19 -10.76
C GLY A 57 21.85 3.12 -10.76
N GLU A 58 22.00 2.05 -10.00
CA GLU A 58 21.01 0.97 -9.88
C GLU A 58 20.48 0.83 -8.44
N VAL A 59 19.28 0.27 -8.30
CA VAL A 59 18.72 -0.02 -6.97
C VAL A 59 19.49 -1.16 -6.31
N ALA A 60 20.11 -0.87 -5.18
CA ALA A 60 20.87 -1.81 -4.38
C ALA A 60 20.06 -2.42 -3.25
N GLU A 61 19.22 -1.62 -2.59
CA GLU A 61 18.38 -2.05 -1.47
C GLU A 61 16.99 -1.40 -1.54
N LEU A 62 16.03 -2.05 -0.89
CA LEU A 62 14.66 -1.56 -0.67
C LEU A 62 14.42 -1.45 0.82
N LEU A 63 14.36 -0.23 1.34
CA LEU A 63 14.12 0.04 2.75
C LEU A 63 12.63 0.35 2.96
N PRO A 64 11.87 -0.51 3.64
CA PRO A 64 10.47 -0.26 3.94
C PRO A 64 10.29 1.04 4.72
N VAL A 65 9.27 1.81 4.35
CA VAL A 65 8.87 3.05 5.02
C VAL A 65 7.45 2.86 5.57
N ASP A 66 7.21 3.32 6.80
CA ASP A 66 5.86 3.23 7.38
C ASP A 66 4.84 3.97 6.50
N PRO A 67 3.79 3.29 6.03
CA PRO A 67 2.75 3.92 5.23
C PRO A 67 2.06 5.11 5.92
N GLY A 68 2.09 5.17 7.25
CA GLY A 68 1.54 6.28 8.01
C GLY A 68 2.39 7.56 7.93
N SER A 69 3.66 7.45 7.59
CA SER A 69 4.59 8.58 7.45
C SER A 69 4.72 9.12 6.03
N VAL A 70 4.02 8.53 5.05
CA VAL A 70 4.11 8.89 3.63
C VAL A 70 2.80 9.46 3.14
N VAL A 71 2.83 10.65 2.57
CA VAL A 71 1.68 11.30 1.92
C VAL A 71 1.98 11.49 0.43
N PRO A 72 1.40 10.65 -0.45
CA PRO A 72 1.52 10.84 -1.90
C PRO A 72 0.76 12.09 -2.35
N LYS A 73 1.37 12.83 -3.26
CA LYS A 73 0.80 14.03 -3.88
C LYS A 73 1.15 14.08 -5.36
N LEU A 74 0.44 14.89 -6.13
CA LEU A 74 0.86 15.24 -7.49
C LEU A 74 1.54 16.60 -7.44
N ASN A 75 2.67 16.72 -8.15
CA ASN A 75 3.32 18.01 -8.36
C ASN A 75 2.60 18.84 -9.46
N SER A 76 3.11 20.01 -9.77
CA SER A 76 2.54 20.88 -10.82
C SER A 76 2.60 20.27 -12.22
N SER A 77 3.43 19.27 -12.44
CA SER A 77 3.57 18.53 -13.69
C SER A 77 2.73 17.24 -13.72
N TRP A 78 1.84 17.03 -12.74
CA TRP A 78 1.04 15.82 -12.57
C TRP A 78 1.86 14.54 -12.34
N GLU A 79 3.08 14.67 -11.82
CA GLU A 79 3.92 13.53 -11.46
C GLU A 79 3.77 13.19 -9.97
N PRO A 80 3.72 11.90 -9.61
CA PRO A 80 3.65 11.49 -8.22
C PRO A 80 4.92 11.87 -7.44
N VAL A 81 4.73 12.56 -6.33
CA VAL A 81 5.76 12.85 -5.33
C VAL A 81 5.29 12.38 -3.96
N TYR A 82 6.21 12.05 -3.09
CA TYR A 82 5.95 11.44 -1.79
C TYR A 82 6.54 12.31 -0.70
N GLN A 83 5.68 12.95 0.07
CA GLN A 83 6.09 13.66 1.27
C GLN A 83 6.29 12.64 2.38
N VAL A 84 7.52 12.46 2.82
CA VAL A 84 7.91 11.50 3.86
C VAL A 84 8.27 12.25 5.12
N THR A 85 7.67 11.85 6.25
CA THR A 85 8.04 12.36 7.57
C THR A 85 8.90 11.34 8.28
N PHE A 86 10.11 11.70 8.62
CA PHE A 86 11.07 10.82 9.31
C PHE A 86 10.83 10.79 10.83
N PRO A 87 11.38 9.80 11.56
CA PRO A 87 11.21 9.69 13.01
C PRO A 87 11.75 10.87 13.82
N ASP A 88 12.71 11.63 13.27
CA ASP A 88 13.26 12.85 13.85
C ASP A 88 12.35 14.08 13.67
N GLY A 89 11.21 13.92 12.99
CA GLY A 89 10.25 14.98 12.68
C GLY A 89 10.60 15.79 11.42
N SER A 90 11.72 15.52 10.76
CA SER A 90 12.04 16.13 9.48
C SER A 90 11.11 15.61 8.37
N THR A 91 10.88 16.44 7.35
CA THR A 91 10.02 16.08 6.21
C THR A 91 10.79 16.34 4.92
N ASP A 92 10.77 15.37 4.04
CA ASP A 92 11.35 15.49 2.70
C ASP A 92 10.34 15.12 1.62
N VAL A 93 10.56 15.57 0.39
CA VAL A 93 9.72 15.27 -0.78
C VAL A 93 10.54 14.44 -1.76
N LEU A 94 10.20 13.18 -1.82
CA LEU A 94 10.88 12.20 -2.67
C LEU A 94 10.14 11.99 -3.98
N SER A 95 10.89 11.70 -5.04
CA SER A 95 10.34 11.41 -6.36
C SER A 95 9.90 9.94 -6.49
N GLN A 96 9.17 9.63 -7.55
CA GLN A 96 8.85 8.24 -7.90
C GLN A 96 10.10 7.40 -8.23
N GLU A 97 11.21 8.05 -8.58
CA GLU A 97 12.48 7.35 -8.81
C GLU A 97 13.10 6.83 -7.52
N ASP A 98 12.82 7.48 -6.38
CA ASP A 98 13.40 7.17 -5.07
C ASP A 98 12.48 6.31 -4.20
N ILE A 99 11.19 6.32 -4.47
CA ILE A 99 10.19 5.52 -3.75
C ILE A 99 9.62 4.42 -4.65
N TRP A 100 9.59 3.21 -4.12
CA TRP A 100 8.78 2.13 -4.67
C TRP A 100 7.45 2.08 -3.95
N HIS A 101 6.38 2.41 -4.65
CA HIS A 101 5.02 2.40 -4.13
C HIS A 101 4.24 1.22 -4.72
N VAL A 102 3.76 0.34 -3.86
CA VAL A 102 2.81 -0.73 -4.19
C VAL A 102 1.49 -0.41 -3.52
N ARG A 103 0.40 -0.51 -4.26
CA ARG A 103 -0.94 -0.15 -3.77
C ARG A 103 -1.98 -1.19 -4.16
N THR A 104 -3.05 -1.26 -3.38
CA THR A 104 -4.24 -2.04 -3.68
C THR A 104 -5.11 -1.30 -4.71
N LEU A 105 -6.40 -1.63 -4.76
CA LEU A 105 -7.37 -0.88 -5.55
C LEU A 105 -7.32 0.61 -5.18
N THR A 106 -7.38 1.47 -6.18
CA THR A 106 -7.36 2.93 -6.01
C THR A 106 -8.55 3.57 -6.73
N LEU A 107 -9.07 4.67 -6.18
CA LEU A 107 -10.13 5.47 -6.80
C LEU A 107 -9.58 6.72 -7.50
N ASP A 108 -8.45 7.24 -7.01
CA ASP A 108 -7.80 8.46 -7.52
C ASP A 108 -6.59 8.19 -8.41
N GLY A 109 -6.19 6.91 -8.55
CA GLY A 109 -4.99 6.50 -9.26
C GLY A 109 -3.68 6.79 -8.50
N LEU A 110 -3.73 7.36 -7.30
CA LEU A 110 -2.56 7.78 -6.53
C LEU A 110 -2.39 6.97 -5.24
N VAL A 111 -3.45 6.85 -4.45
CA VAL A 111 -3.44 6.17 -3.15
C VAL A 111 -4.31 4.92 -3.20
N GLY A 112 -3.80 3.81 -2.67
CA GLY A 112 -4.57 2.58 -2.50
C GLY A 112 -5.59 2.73 -1.38
N LEU A 113 -6.78 2.18 -1.58
CA LEU A 113 -7.85 2.18 -0.60
C LEU A 113 -7.41 1.45 0.67
N ASN A 114 -7.69 2.05 1.83
CA ASN A 114 -7.46 1.40 3.11
C ASN A 114 -8.60 0.40 3.41
N PRO A 115 -8.35 -0.93 3.37
CA PRO A 115 -9.40 -1.93 3.51
C PRO A 115 -10.08 -1.88 4.88
N ILE A 116 -9.31 -1.57 5.95
CA ILE A 116 -9.85 -1.49 7.30
C ILE A 116 -10.77 -0.28 7.47
N ALA A 117 -10.41 0.88 6.90
CA ALA A 117 -11.24 2.07 6.95
C ALA A 117 -12.58 1.83 6.23
N TYR A 118 -12.55 1.20 5.06
CA TYR A 118 -13.75 0.83 4.31
C TYR A 118 -14.61 -0.20 5.05
N ALA A 119 -13.98 -1.24 5.62
CA ALA A 119 -14.72 -2.25 6.40
C ALA A 119 -15.39 -1.63 7.63
N ARG A 120 -14.70 -0.71 8.32
CA ARG A 120 -15.26 -0.02 9.50
C ARG A 120 -16.48 0.84 9.14
N GLU A 121 -16.44 1.57 8.02
CA GLU A 121 -17.61 2.33 7.55
C GLU A 121 -18.80 1.44 7.24
N ALA A 122 -18.57 0.34 6.51
CA ALA A 122 -19.61 -0.62 6.19
C ALA A 122 -20.23 -1.26 7.44
N ILE A 123 -19.39 -1.67 8.41
CA ILE A 123 -19.84 -2.25 9.69
C ILE A 123 -20.61 -1.21 10.51
N SER A 124 -20.14 0.03 10.57
CA SER A 124 -20.84 1.12 11.30
C SER A 124 -22.20 1.41 10.71
N LEU A 125 -22.32 1.41 9.40
CA LEU A 125 -23.60 1.60 8.71
C LEU A 125 -24.56 0.43 8.98
N ALA A 126 -24.08 -0.81 8.92
CA ALA A 126 -24.85 -2.00 9.22
C ALA A 126 -25.39 -1.98 10.67
N ALA A 127 -24.53 -1.67 11.64
CA ALA A 127 -24.89 -1.57 13.05
C ALA A 127 -25.94 -0.47 13.30
N ALA A 128 -25.79 0.70 12.68
CA ALA A 128 -26.76 1.78 12.78
C ALA A 128 -28.11 1.39 12.17
N THR A 129 -28.13 0.64 11.08
CA THR A 129 -29.34 0.14 10.42
C THR A 129 -30.06 -0.89 11.29
N GLU A 130 -29.32 -1.81 11.91
CA GLU A 130 -29.89 -2.79 12.86
C GLU A 130 -30.48 -2.11 14.08
N GLU A 131 -29.80 -1.14 14.68
CA GLU A 131 -30.29 -0.40 15.83
C GLU A 131 -31.58 0.38 15.49
N HIS A 132 -31.62 1.02 14.32
CA HIS A 132 -32.82 1.71 13.85
C HIS A 132 -33.99 0.75 13.62
N GLY A 133 -33.73 -0.39 12.98
CA GLY A 133 -34.70 -1.45 12.78
C GLY A 133 -35.25 -1.99 14.10
N ALA A 134 -34.37 -2.29 15.06
CA ALA A 134 -34.75 -2.78 16.38
C ALA A 134 -35.64 -1.78 17.15
N ARG A 135 -35.31 -0.48 17.07
CA ARG A 135 -36.14 0.58 17.67
C ARG A 135 -37.51 0.69 17.01
N LEU A 136 -37.60 0.60 15.69
CA LEU A 136 -38.86 0.60 14.94
C LEU A 136 -39.77 -0.56 15.36
N PHE A 137 -39.20 -1.77 15.49
CA PHE A 137 -39.95 -2.95 15.91
C PHE A 137 -40.35 -2.92 17.40
N SER A 138 -39.46 -2.43 18.29
CA SER A 138 -39.74 -2.33 19.73
C SER A 138 -40.78 -1.27 20.08
N ASN A 139 -40.86 -0.18 19.31
CA ASN A 139 -41.85 0.87 19.47
C ASN A 139 -43.19 0.51 18.81
N GLY A 140 -43.40 -0.77 18.44
CA GLY A 140 -44.53 -1.26 17.69
C GLY A 140 -44.66 -0.46 16.41
N ALA A 141 -44.43 -1.05 15.26
CA ALA A 141 -44.68 -0.41 13.97
C ALA A 141 -46.18 -0.04 13.84
N VAL A 142 -46.60 0.95 14.58
CA VAL A 142 -47.92 1.54 14.46
C VAL A 142 -47.83 2.45 13.24
N THR A 143 -48.09 1.87 12.08
CA THR A 143 -48.57 2.64 10.96
C THR A 143 -49.92 3.19 11.40
N SER A 144 -49.92 4.44 11.85
CA SER A 144 -51.18 5.19 11.97
C SER A 144 -51.74 5.42 10.56
N GLY A 145 -52.37 4.38 10.05
CA GLY A 145 -53.25 4.50 8.91
C GLY A 145 -54.59 5.02 9.40
N VAL A 146 -54.90 6.22 9.05
CA VAL A 146 -56.26 6.74 9.02
C VAL A 146 -56.90 6.28 7.75
#